data_7b8261ce0ef847b30e35fff82bae8aa2
#
_entry.id   7b8261ce0ef847b30e35fff82bae8aa2
#
_cell.length_a   1.000
_cell.length_b   1.000
_cell.length_c   1.000
_cell.angle_alpha   90.00
_cell.angle_beta   90.00
_cell.angle_gamma   90.00
#
_symmetry.space_group_name_H-M   'P 1'
#
loop_
_entity.id
_entity.type
_entity.pdbx_description
1 polymer ?
#
loop_
_entity_poly.entity_id
_entity_poly.type
_entity_poly.pdbx_seq_one_letter_code
_entity_poly.pdbx_strand_id
1 'polypeptide(L)'
;VDAACELIDFWRFNAWYARQFHDQLQPLVSPDGVENSTEIRPLEGFVLAISPFNFTSIAGNLPSAPALVGCTVVWKPSRNCYYSSYVIMQLMIEAGLPPGVINFLPGSGAEISDLALTNPDFAGLHFTGSTATFQGLWQRIAEALPKLRSYPRIVGETGGKDFVVAHPKCDEQGLVVALLRGSFEYQGQKCSAASRAYLPKSVWSHMGQSLCDEIAKIEMGDARDFSNFMTAVIDQRAFDKITGYIERAKASDTCDVVVGGGSDDSEGWFIEPTIIVTSDPKAESMVEEIFGPVLTVF
;
A
#
# COMPACT_ATOMS: atom_id res chain seq x y z
N VAL A 1 5.86 -13.45 7.06
CA VAL A 1 5.59 -13.08 8.46
C VAL A 1 4.59 -11.93 8.50
N ASP A 2 4.90 -10.79 7.88
CA ASP A 2 4.06 -9.56 7.94
C ASP A 2 2.63 -9.81 7.44
N ALA A 3 2.46 -10.54 6.32
CA ALA A 3 1.15 -10.84 5.75
C ALA A 3 0.17 -11.50 6.74
N ALA A 4 0.68 -12.38 7.60
CA ALA A 4 -0.15 -13.08 8.60
C ALA A 4 -0.23 -12.31 9.91
N CYS A 5 0.91 -11.90 10.48
CA CYS A 5 0.97 -11.28 11.80
C CYS A 5 0.30 -9.91 11.80
N GLU A 6 0.54 -9.09 10.80
CA GLU A 6 -0.05 -7.76 10.69
C GLU A 6 -1.58 -7.83 10.49
N LEU A 7 -2.09 -8.79 9.71
CA LEU A 7 -3.53 -8.98 9.57
C LEU A 7 -4.21 -9.38 10.89
N ILE A 8 -3.55 -10.24 11.68
CA ILE A 8 -4.03 -10.61 13.02
C ILE A 8 -4.09 -9.37 13.92
N ASP A 9 -3.06 -8.52 13.87
CA ASP A 9 -3.02 -7.29 14.66
C ASP A 9 -4.07 -6.28 14.20
N PHE A 10 -4.27 -6.09 12.89
CA PHE A 10 -5.38 -5.27 12.38
C PHE A 10 -6.73 -5.74 12.94
N TRP A 11 -7.02 -7.03 12.90
CA TRP A 11 -8.30 -7.54 13.39
C TRP A 11 -8.47 -7.38 14.90
N ARG A 12 -7.40 -7.58 15.67
CA ARG A 12 -7.40 -7.36 17.12
C ARG A 12 -7.63 -5.90 17.48
N PHE A 13 -6.88 -4.99 16.82
CA PHE A 13 -7.04 -3.54 17.03
C PHE A 13 -8.41 -3.05 16.58
N ASN A 14 -8.90 -3.49 15.42
CA ASN A 14 -10.21 -3.09 14.91
C ASN A 14 -11.32 -3.52 15.88
N ALA A 15 -11.28 -4.74 16.41
CA ALA A 15 -12.25 -5.20 17.40
C ALA A 15 -12.19 -4.39 18.70
N TRP A 16 -10.98 -4.05 19.14
CA TRP A 16 -10.79 -3.21 20.33
C TRP A 16 -11.31 -1.80 20.10
N TYR A 17 -10.96 -1.15 18.99
CA TYR A 17 -11.43 0.20 18.66
C TYR A 17 -12.93 0.27 18.44
N ALA A 18 -13.55 -0.73 17.80
CA ALA A 18 -15.00 -0.76 17.61
C ALA A 18 -15.74 -0.71 18.95
N ARG A 19 -15.24 -1.39 19.99
CA ARG A 19 -15.77 -1.31 21.34
C ARG A 19 -15.55 0.06 21.97
N GLN A 20 -14.34 0.63 21.86
CA GLN A 20 -14.02 1.96 22.39
C GLN A 20 -14.91 3.05 21.78
N PHE A 21 -15.13 3.01 20.47
CA PHE A 21 -16.01 3.97 19.80
C PHE A 21 -17.44 3.89 20.30
N HIS A 22 -17.96 2.70 20.54
CA HIS A 22 -19.29 2.54 21.12
C HIS A 22 -19.40 3.23 22.49
N ASP A 23 -18.42 3.03 23.35
CA ASP A 23 -18.42 3.59 24.70
C ASP A 23 -18.19 5.12 24.70
N GLN A 24 -17.32 5.62 23.81
CA GLN A 24 -16.94 7.03 23.74
C GLN A 24 -17.98 7.92 23.06
N LEU A 25 -18.85 7.36 22.21
CA LEU A 25 -19.87 8.13 21.49
C LEU A 25 -21.16 8.34 22.30
N GLN A 26 -21.24 7.87 23.54
CA GLN A 26 -22.37 8.13 24.41
C GLN A 26 -22.34 9.59 24.91
N PRO A 27 -23.49 10.27 25.07
CA PRO A 27 -23.54 11.61 25.63
C PRO A 27 -22.91 11.65 27.02
N LEU A 28 -22.08 12.66 27.28
CA LEU A 28 -21.39 12.79 28.56
C LEU A 28 -22.32 13.21 29.72
N VAL A 29 -23.38 13.90 29.39
CA VAL A 29 -24.33 14.46 30.40
C VAL A 29 -25.75 14.34 29.87
N SER A 30 -26.65 13.91 30.76
CA SER A 30 -28.10 14.02 30.57
C SER A 30 -28.67 15.00 31.61
N PRO A 31 -29.60 15.91 31.25
CA PRO A 31 -30.31 16.75 32.21
C PRO A 31 -31.14 15.94 33.18
N ASP A 32 -31.48 16.51 34.33
CA ASP A 32 -32.33 15.86 35.32
C ASP A 32 -33.68 15.46 34.72
N GLY A 33 -34.05 14.20 34.89
CA GLY A 33 -35.29 13.61 34.36
C GLY A 33 -35.28 13.28 32.88
N VAL A 34 -34.13 13.39 32.20
CA VAL A 34 -33.93 13.02 30.80
C VAL A 34 -32.75 12.06 30.68
N GLU A 35 -32.89 11.01 29.88
CA GLU A 35 -31.80 10.11 29.50
C GLU A 35 -31.50 10.32 28.03
N ASN A 36 -30.24 10.69 27.69
CA ASN A 36 -29.74 10.81 26.34
C ASN A 36 -28.84 9.63 26.04
N SER A 37 -29.06 9.01 24.89
CA SER A 37 -28.21 7.92 24.40
C SER A 37 -27.94 8.07 22.91
N THR A 38 -26.83 7.49 22.46
CA THR A 38 -26.49 7.40 21.04
C THR A 38 -26.68 5.96 20.58
N GLU A 39 -27.51 5.78 19.55
CA GLU A 39 -27.62 4.51 18.84
C GLU A 39 -26.76 4.56 17.58
N ILE A 40 -25.76 3.65 17.50
CA ILE A 40 -24.86 3.56 16.35
C ILE A 40 -25.46 2.60 15.34
N ARG A 41 -25.64 3.07 14.12
CA ARG A 41 -26.17 2.27 13.00
C ARG A 41 -25.12 2.12 11.89
N PRO A 42 -25.08 0.98 11.18
CA PRO A 42 -24.27 0.82 9.99
C PRO A 42 -24.72 1.77 8.87
N LEU A 43 -23.88 1.95 7.85
CA LEU A 43 -24.26 2.68 6.66
C LEU A 43 -25.41 1.95 5.93
N GLU A 44 -26.37 2.69 5.42
CA GLU A 44 -27.42 2.14 4.57
C GLU A 44 -26.89 1.92 3.16
N GLY A 45 -26.72 0.63 2.80
CA GLY A 45 -26.13 0.22 1.52
C GLY A 45 -24.88 -0.64 1.71
N PHE A 46 -24.00 -0.61 0.72
CA PHE A 46 -22.77 -1.41 0.74
C PHE A 46 -21.51 -0.55 0.59
N VAL A 47 -20.43 -1.07 1.13
CA VAL A 47 -19.08 -0.51 0.95
C VAL A 47 -18.36 -1.29 -0.15
N LEU A 48 -17.78 -0.58 -1.13
CA LEU A 48 -16.86 -1.17 -2.09
C LEU A 48 -15.44 -1.14 -1.51
N ALA A 49 -14.88 -2.31 -1.22
CA ALA A 49 -13.50 -2.48 -0.79
C ALA A 49 -12.62 -2.89 -1.98
N ILE A 50 -11.65 -2.06 -2.35
CA ILE A 50 -10.68 -2.36 -3.41
C ILE A 50 -9.31 -2.47 -2.79
N SER A 51 -8.73 -3.68 -2.79
CA SER A 51 -7.47 -3.96 -2.12
C SER A 51 -6.29 -4.10 -3.09
N PRO A 52 -5.07 -3.71 -2.62
CA PRO A 52 -3.85 -3.72 -3.42
C PRO A 52 -3.26 -5.13 -3.51
N PHE A 53 -2.14 -5.26 -4.24
CA PHE A 53 -1.42 -6.53 -4.38
C PHE A 53 -0.30 -6.71 -3.34
N ASN A 54 0.23 -5.63 -2.81
CA ASN A 54 1.50 -5.63 -2.09
C ASN A 54 1.40 -6.07 -0.61
N PHE A 55 0.21 -5.95 0.00
CA PHE A 55 -0.01 -6.37 1.38
C PHE A 55 -1.26 -7.25 1.51
N THR A 56 -1.05 -8.51 1.83
CA THR A 56 -2.13 -9.46 2.14
C THR A 56 -2.92 -9.03 3.38
N SER A 57 -2.24 -8.41 4.36
CA SER A 57 -2.86 -7.83 5.56
C SER A 57 -3.86 -6.72 5.21
N ILE A 58 -3.49 -5.80 4.33
CA ILE A 58 -4.38 -4.74 3.85
C ILE A 58 -5.53 -5.35 3.05
N ALA A 59 -5.25 -6.38 2.22
CA ALA A 59 -6.29 -7.05 1.45
C ALA A 59 -7.38 -7.67 2.34
N GLY A 60 -7.01 -8.24 3.49
CA GLY A 60 -7.97 -8.76 4.47
C GLY A 60 -8.63 -7.67 5.32
N ASN A 61 -7.90 -6.60 5.63
CA ASN A 61 -8.40 -5.52 6.48
C ASN A 61 -9.46 -4.66 5.79
N LEU A 62 -9.27 -4.31 4.51
CA LEU A 62 -10.16 -3.40 3.80
C LEU A 62 -11.63 -3.87 3.76
N PRO A 63 -11.96 -5.14 3.49
CA PRO A 63 -13.34 -5.62 3.57
C PRO A 63 -13.81 -5.87 5.00
N SER A 64 -12.93 -6.29 5.92
CA SER A 64 -13.34 -6.69 7.28
C SER A 64 -13.60 -5.50 8.20
N ALA A 65 -12.90 -4.38 8.05
CA ALA A 65 -13.10 -3.21 8.89
C ALA A 65 -14.54 -2.63 8.79
N PRO A 66 -15.10 -2.35 7.60
CA PRO A 66 -16.49 -1.91 7.50
C PRO A 66 -17.49 -3.01 7.88
N ALA A 67 -17.18 -4.29 7.61
CA ALA A 67 -18.03 -5.40 8.02
C ALA A 67 -18.16 -5.51 9.55
N LEU A 68 -17.08 -5.28 10.28
CA LEU A 68 -17.05 -5.30 11.74
C LEU A 68 -18.01 -4.28 12.37
N VAL A 69 -18.24 -3.14 11.72
CA VAL A 69 -19.17 -2.10 12.16
C VAL A 69 -20.56 -2.22 11.51
N GLY A 70 -20.88 -3.39 10.94
CA GLY A 70 -22.22 -3.75 10.46
C GLY A 70 -22.52 -3.42 9.01
N CYS A 71 -21.56 -2.96 8.21
CA CYS A 71 -21.77 -2.69 6.79
C CYS A 71 -21.65 -3.98 5.95
N THR A 72 -22.46 -4.11 4.90
CA THR A 72 -22.20 -5.10 3.87
C THR A 72 -21.10 -4.62 2.93
N VAL A 73 -20.33 -5.55 2.38
CA VAL A 73 -19.13 -5.23 1.60
C VAL A 73 -19.09 -6.01 0.29
N VAL A 74 -18.79 -5.31 -0.79
CA VAL A 74 -18.33 -5.88 -2.05
C VAL A 74 -16.81 -5.76 -2.07
N TRP A 75 -16.10 -6.88 -2.03
CA TRP A 75 -14.65 -6.92 -2.00
C TRP A 75 -14.07 -7.26 -3.37
N LYS A 76 -13.40 -6.30 -3.98
CA LYS A 76 -12.67 -6.45 -5.24
C LYS A 76 -11.16 -6.52 -4.95
N PRO A 77 -10.56 -7.71 -4.90
CA PRO A 77 -9.12 -7.87 -4.69
C PRO A 77 -8.30 -7.49 -5.93
N SER A 78 -7.00 -7.23 -5.73
CA SER A 78 -6.07 -7.10 -6.86
C SER A 78 -6.04 -8.39 -7.69
N ARG A 79 -5.94 -8.24 -9.01
CA ARG A 79 -5.88 -9.36 -9.95
C ARG A 79 -4.77 -10.35 -9.62
N ASN A 80 -3.60 -9.83 -9.23
CA ASN A 80 -2.41 -10.64 -8.97
C ASN A 80 -2.47 -11.38 -7.61
N CYS A 81 -3.51 -11.12 -6.80
CA CYS A 81 -3.68 -11.67 -5.45
C CYS A 81 -5.03 -12.39 -5.24
N TYR A 82 -5.67 -12.86 -6.30
CA TYR A 82 -6.95 -13.55 -6.17
C TYR A 82 -6.87 -14.77 -5.27
N TYR A 83 -5.83 -15.58 -5.40
CA TYR A 83 -5.69 -16.81 -4.62
C TYR A 83 -5.49 -16.52 -3.12
N SER A 84 -4.56 -15.67 -2.75
CA SER A 84 -4.32 -15.31 -1.35
C SER A 84 -5.54 -14.62 -0.72
N SER A 85 -6.20 -13.73 -1.47
CA SER A 85 -7.44 -13.08 -1.02
C SER A 85 -8.60 -14.06 -0.87
N TYR A 86 -8.71 -15.06 -1.77
CA TYR A 86 -9.69 -16.12 -1.65
C TYR A 86 -9.45 -16.97 -0.39
N VAL A 87 -8.21 -17.32 -0.09
CA VAL A 87 -7.86 -18.04 1.15
C VAL A 87 -8.28 -17.25 2.39
N ILE A 88 -8.04 -15.93 2.41
CA ILE A 88 -8.51 -15.07 3.51
C ILE A 88 -10.05 -15.10 3.61
N MET A 89 -10.77 -15.05 2.49
CA MET A 89 -12.23 -15.15 2.48
C MET A 89 -12.69 -16.50 3.07
N GLN A 90 -12.02 -17.60 2.72
CA GLN A 90 -12.33 -18.92 3.30
C GLN A 90 -12.08 -18.97 4.81
N LEU A 91 -10.97 -18.38 5.28
CA LEU A 91 -10.67 -18.26 6.71
C LEU A 91 -11.77 -17.47 7.46
N MET A 92 -12.25 -16.36 6.88
CA MET A 92 -13.35 -15.61 7.48
C MET A 92 -14.66 -16.42 7.53
N ILE A 93 -15.00 -17.16 6.48
CA ILE A 93 -16.18 -18.04 6.43
C ILE A 93 -16.06 -19.14 7.48
N GLU A 94 -14.90 -19.80 7.59
CA GLU A 94 -14.63 -20.85 8.57
C GLU A 94 -14.69 -20.30 10.01
N ALA A 95 -14.27 -19.05 10.21
CA ALA A 95 -14.40 -18.33 11.47
C ALA A 95 -15.83 -17.90 11.81
N GLY A 96 -16.80 -18.12 10.91
CA GLY A 96 -18.23 -17.86 11.15
C GLY A 96 -18.74 -16.55 10.53
N LEU A 97 -18.05 -15.97 9.55
CA LEU A 97 -18.59 -14.82 8.82
C LEU A 97 -19.91 -15.18 8.14
N PRO A 98 -21.02 -14.48 8.46
CA PRO A 98 -22.31 -14.80 7.85
C PRO A 98 -22.31 -14.56 6.33
N PRO A 99 -23.03 -15.39 5.56
CA PRO A 99 -23.19 -15.18 4.13
C PRO A 99 -23.74 -13.79 3.78
N GLY A 100 -23.19 -13.16 2.73
CA GLY A 100 -23.64 -11.87 2.25
C GLY A 100 -23.06 -10.66 2.98
N VAL A 101 -22.36 -10.82 4.09
CA VAL A 101 -21.69 -9.70 4.78
C VAL A 101 -20.51 -9.22 3.96
N ILE A 102 -19.60 -10.09 3.56
CA ILE A 102 -18.52 -9.79 2.63
C ILE A 102 -18.71 -10.63 1.37
N ASN A 103 -18.77 -9.98 0.22
CA ASN A 103 -18.98 -10.62 -1.07
C ASN A 103 -17.70 -10.48 -1.90
N PHE A 104 -16.95 -11.56 -2.02
CA PHE A 104 -15.70 -11.64 -2.76
C PHE A 104 -15.97 -11.63 -4.27
N LEU A 105 -15.51 -10.61 -4.98
CA LEU A 105 -15.81 -10.39 -6.39
C LEU A 105 -14.52 -10.20 -7.20
N PRO A 106 -13.91 -11.28 -7.72
CA PRO A 106 -12.80 -11.16 -8.67
C PRO A 106 -13.31 -10.69 -10.03
N GLY A 107 -12.57 -9.78 -10.68
CA GLY A 107 -12.96 -9.28 -11.98
C GLY A 107 -12.27 -7.96 -12.35
N SER A 108 -12.73 -7.38 -13.45
CA SER A 108 -12.23 -6.09 -13.94
C SER A 108 -12.51 -4.98 -12.92
N GLY A 109 -11.44 -4.26 -12.52
CA GLY A 109 -11.59 -3.12 -11.60
C GLY A 109 -12.46 -2.01 -12.17
N ALA A 110 -12.38 -1.77 -13.47
CA ALA A 110 -13.20 -0.75 -14.15
C ALA A 110 -14.68 -1.13 -14.14
N GLU A 111 -15.02 -2.35 -14.58
CA GLU A 111 -16.42 -2.81 -14.66
C GLU A 111 -17.09 -2.88 -13.30
N ILE A 112 -16.40 -3.47 -12.29
CA ILE A 112 -16.93 -3.57 -10.93
C ILE A 112 -17.14 -2.18 -10.33
N SER A 113 -16.18 -1.26 -10.53
CA SER A 113 -16.31 0.11 -10.04
C SER A 113 -17.43 0.85 -10.77
N ASP A 114 -17.59 0.67 -12.08
CA ASP A 114 -18.67 1.31 -12.84
C ASP A 114 -20.05 0.90 -12.31
N LEU A 115 -20.25 -0.38 -12.09
CA LEU A 115 -21.50 -0.92 -11.56
C LEU A 115 -21.74 -0.50 -10.11
N ALA A 116 -20.71 -0.56 -9.26
CA ALA A 116 -20.82 -0.25 -7.85
C ALA A 116 -21.09 1.24 -7.61
N LEU A 117 -20.31 2.14 -8.22
CA LEU A 117 -20.38 3.59 -7.97
C LEU A 117 -21.65 4.23 -8.52
N THR A 118 -22.32 3.60 -9.48
CA THR A 118 -23.60 4.08 -10.05
C THR A 118 -24.82 3.46 -9.38
N ASN A 119 -24.63 2.50 -8.48
CA ASN A 119 -25.72 1.87 -7.76
C ASN A 119 -26.27 2.80 -6.67
N PRO A 120 -27.58 3.02 -6.57
CA PRO A 120 -28.17 3.89 -5.53
C PRO A 120 -27.82 3.50 -4.09
N ASP A 121 -27.53 2.23 -3.83
CA ASP A 121 -27.16 1.68 -2.53
C ASP A 121 -25.64 1.74 -2.24
N PHE A 122 -24.84 2.40 -3.09
CA PHE A 122 -23.45 2.61 -2.81
C PHE A 122 -23.28 3.58 -1.64
N ALA A 123 -22.75 3.09 -0.52
CA ALA A 123 -22.65 3.84 0.73
C ALA A 123 -21.20 4.20 1.11
N GLY A 124 -20.20 3.58 0.49
CA GLY A 124 -18.81 3.91 0.77
C GLY A 124 -17.78 3.22 -0.10
N LEU A 125 -16.60 3.84 -0.16
CA LEU A 125 -15.40 3.32 -0.79
C LEU A 125 -14.32 3.13 0.28
N HIS A 126 -13.74 1.93 0.36
CA HIS A 126 -12.53 1.65 1.14
C HIS A 126 -11.45 1.16 0.16
N PHE A 127 -10.46 1.99 -0.08
CA PHE A 127 -9.52 1.84 -1.18
C PHE A 127 -8.06 1.93 -0.71
N THR A 128 -7.23 1.02 -1.21
CA THR A 128 -5.77 1.17 -1.20
C THR A 128 -5.23 0.84 -2.60
N GLY A 129 -4.44 1.76 -3.16
CA GLY A 129 -3.87 1.60 -4.50
C GLY A 129 -3.22 2.87 -5.02
N SER A 130 -3.13 3.02 -6.35
CA SER A 130 -2.47 4.21 -6.93
C SER A 130 -3.28 5.48 -6.75
N THR A 131 -2.60 6.60 -6.54
CA THR A 131 -3.18 7.94 -6.41
C THR A 131 -4.07 8.29 -7.62
N ALA A 132 -3.62 8.01 -8.83
CA ALA A 132 -4.39 8.29 -10.04
C ALA A 132 -5.71 7.51 -10.10
N THR A 133 -5.69 6.23 -9.68
CA THR A 133 -6.91 5.43 -9.60
C THR A 133 -7.88 5.99 -8.57
N PHE A 134 -7.38 6.38 -7.40
CA PHE A 134 -8.22 6.97 -6.34
C PHE A 134 -8.86 8.29 -6.77
N GLN A 135 -8.09 9.17 -7.41
CA GLN A 135 -8.62 10.42 -7.96
C GLN A 135 -9.74 10.18 -8.99
N GLY A 136 -9.55 9.21 -9.89
CA GLY A 136 -10.58 8.83 -10.86
C GLY A 136 -11.84 8.25 -10.21
N LEU A 137 -11.69 7.42 -9.18
CA LEU A 137 -12.83 6.90 -8.41
C LEU A 137 -13.58 8.02 -7.68
N TRP A 138 -12.87 8.95 -7.07
CA TRP A 138 -13.46 10.09 -6.37
C TRP A 138 -14.26 10.99 -7.32
N GLN A 139 -13.69 11.30 -8.48
CA GLN A 139 -14.40 12.09 -9.51
C GLN A 139 -15.69 11.40 -9.91
N ARG A 140 -15.67 10.10 -10.17
CA ARG A 140 -16.86 9.32 -10.55
C ARG A 140 -17.91 9.25 -9.44
N ILE A 141 -17.48 9.16 -8.18
CA ILE A 141 -18.39 9.23 -7.03
C ILE A 141 -19.07 10.61 -7.01
N ALA A 142 -18.33 11.70 -7.22
CA ALA A 142 -18.90 13.04 -7.26
C ALA A 142 -19.95 13.20 -8.38
N GLU A 143 -19.70 12.64 -9.55
CA GLU A 143 -20.63 12.62 -10.67
C GLU A 143 -21.89 11.78 -10.39
N ALA A 144 -21.77 10.73 -9.59
CA ALA A 144 -22.86 9.83 -9.23
C ALA A 144 -23.73 10.35 -8.06
N LEU A 145 -23.28 11.34 -7.28
CA LEU A 145 -23.96 11.83 -6.07
C LEU A 145 -25.47 12.07 -6.22
N PRO A 146 -25.97 12.68 -7.32
CA PRO A 146 -27.42 12.91 -7.49
C PRO A 146 -28.25 11.64 -7.57
N LYS A 147 -27.63 10.48 -7.81
CA LYS A 147 -28.30 9.18 -7.96
C LYS A 147 -28.23 8.31 -6.70
N LEU A 148 -27.37 8.68 -5.76
CA LEU A 148 -27.12 7.90 -4.53
C LEU A 148 -28.15 8.26 -3.46
N ARG A 149 -28.53 7.29 -2.62
CA ARG A 149 -29.48 7.48 -1.50
C ARG A 149 -28.90 8.32 -0.37
N SER A 150 -27.57 8.25 -0.17
CA SER A 150 -26.88 9.02 0.86
C SER A 150 -25.49 9.44 0.38
N TYR A 151 -24.86 10.35 1.13
CA TYR A 151 -23.48 10.74 0.85
C TYR A 151 -22.51 9.60 1.23
N PRO A 152 -21.78 9.03 0.27
CA PRO A 152 -20.89 7.91 0.54
C PRO A 152 -19.69 8.33 1.38
N ARG A 153 -19.21 7.42 2.22
CA ARG A 153 -17.95 7.59 2.94
C ARG A 153 -16.79 7.15 2.05
N ILE A 154 -15.76 7.98 1.95
CA ILE A 154 -14.58 7.70 1.13
C ILE A 154 -13.38 7.61 2.05
N VAL A 155 -12.77 6.43 2.11
CA VAL A 155 -11.53 6.17 2.82
C VAL A 155 -10.53 5.63 1.82
N GLY A 156 -9.44 6.36 1.60
CA GLY A 156 -8.44 6.00 0.62
C GLY A 156 -7.04 6.14 1.18
N GLU A 157 -6.24 5.12 0.96
CA GLU A 157 -4.79 5.12 1.13
C GLU A 157 -4.15 5.00 -0.25
N THR A 158 -3.22 5.88 -0.56
CA THR A 158 -2.61 5.93 -1.88
C THR A 158 -1.09 5.82 -1.79
N GLY A 159 -0.40 6.10 -2.88
CA GLY A 159 1.05 6.04 -2.94
C GLY A 159 1.74 7.03 -2.02
N GLY A 160 3.02 6.82 -1.84
CA GLY A 160 3.91 7.61 -1.01
C GLY A 160 5.24 7.90 -1.69
N LYS A 161 5.96 8.84 -1.14
CA LYS A 161 7.31 9.19 -1.51
C LYS A 161 8.13 9.40 -0.24
N ASP A 162 8.23 8.32 0.53
CA ASP A 162 8.82 8.34 1.86
C ASP A 162 10.33 8.50 1.80
N PHE A 163 10.91 8.97 2.87
CA PHE A 163 12.30 9.41 2.85
C PHE A 163 13.02 9.15 4.18
N VAL A 164 14.33 9.07 4.08
CA VAL A 164 15.26 9.09 5.21
C VAL A 164 16.05 10.40 5.20
N VAL A 165 16.12 11.07 6.33
CA VAL A 165 17.00 12.24 6.54
C VAL A 165 18.07 11.87 7.55
N ALA A 166 19.34 11.94 7.17
CA ALA A 166 20.44 11.63 8.06
C ALA A 166 21.05 12.89 8.67
N HIS A 167 21.36 12.84 9.97
CA HIS A 167 22.17 13.86 10.64
C HIS A 167 23.66 13.56 10.43
N PRO A 168 24.56 14.60 10.33
CA PRO A 168 26.00 14.38 10.14
C PRO A 168 26.70 13.52 11.21
N LYS A 169 26.06 13.31 12.36
CA LYS A 169 26.55 12.45 13.46
C LYS A 169 25.66 11.21 13.66
N CYS A 170 25.02 10.72 12.61
CA CYS A 170 24.23 9.49 12.69
C CYS A 170 25.14 8.26 12.85
N ASP A 171 24.53 7.16 13.28
CA ASP A 171 25.16 5.83 13.18
C ASP A 171 25.14 5.41 11.70
N GLU A 172 26.30 5.49 11.05
CA GLU A 172 26.44 5.20 9.61
C GLU A 172 26.14 3.72 9.31
N GLN A 173 26.52 2.80 10.20
CA GLN A 173 26.24 1.38 9.99
C GLN A 173 24.76 1.05 10.13
N GLY A 174 24.11 1.62 11.14
CA GLY A 174 22.66 1.55 11.28
C GLY A 174 21.92 2.18 10.10
N LEU A 175 22.45 3.29 9.54
CA LEU A 175 21.88 3.94 8.37
C LEU A 175 21.99 3.07 7.10
N VAL A 176 23.11 2.36 6.87
CA VAL A 176 23.25 1.42 5.75
C VAL A 176 22.14 0.35 5.81
N VAL A 177 21.95 -0.26 6.98
CA VAL A 177 20.91 -1.29 7.17
C VAL A 177 19.52 -0.71 6.96
N ALA A 178 19.25 0.48 7.50
CA ALA A 178 17.95 1.14 7.37
C ALA A 178 17.62 1.48 5.92
N LEU A 179 18.58 2.00 5.15
CA LEU A 179 18.40 2.31 3.73
C LEU A 179 18.20 1.04 2.90
N LEU A 180 19.02 0.00 3.14
CA LEU A 180 18.92 -1.27 2.42
C LEU A 180 17.54 -1.91 2.64
N ARG A 181 17.14 -2.11 3.90
CA ARG A 181 15.86 -2.72 4.21
C ARG A 181 14.67 -1.85 3.82
N GLY A 182 14.73 -0.57 4.15
CA GLY A 182 13.64 0.37 3.88
C GLY A 182 13.35 0.56 2.39
N SER A 183 14.37 0.43 1.53
CA SER A 183 14.23 0.67 0.08
C SER A 183 13.98 -0.60 -0.73
N PHE A 184 14.53 -1.75 -0.33
CA PHE A 184 14.58 -2.94 -1.19
C PHE A 184 13.77 -4.12 -0.68
N GLU A 185 13.39 -4.13 0.61
CA GLU A 185 12.52 -5.16 1.14
C GLU A 185 11.23 -5.22 0.33
N TYR A 186 10.82 -6.44 -0.06
CA TYR A 186 9.70 -6.67 -0.95
C TYR A 186 9.81 -5.89 -2.28
N GLN A 187 11.02 -5.80 -2.84
CA GLN A 187 11.35 -5.10 -4.09
C GLN A 187 10.94 -3.62 -4.12
N GLY A 188 10.90 -2.96 -2.95
CA GLY A 188 10.44 -1.58 -2.84
C GLY A 188 8.97 -1.35 -3.22
N GLN A 189 8.16 -2.41 -3.31
CA GLN A 189 6.73 -2.34 -3.67
C GLN A 189 5.86 -2.03 -2.45
N LYS A 190 6.24 -1.01 -1.69
CA LYS A 190 5.52 -0.53 -0.51
C LYS A 190 5.23 0.97 -0.66
N CYS A 191 4.01 1.39 -0.28
CA CYS A 191 3.68 2.82 -0.20
C CYS A 191 4.57 3.56 0.81
N SER A 192 5.11 2.84 1.79
CA SER A 192 6.03 3.31 2.84
C SER A 192 7.50 2.98 2.59
N ALA A 193 7.89 2.52 1.39
CA ALA A 193 9.30 2.27 1.08
C ALA A 193 10.11 3.57 1.11
N ALA A 194 11.32 3.51 1.69
CA ALA A 194 12.26 4.62 1.63
C ALA A 194 12.76 4.80 0.19
N SER A 195 12.10 5.62 -0.58
CA SER A 195 12.42 5.87 -1.98
C SER A 195 13.37 7.04 -2.19
N ARG A 196 13.62 7.82 -1.12
CA ARG A 196 14.54 8.97 -1.09
C ARG A 196 15.41 8.95 0.16
N ALA A 197 16.65 9.40 0.02
CA ALA A 197 17.54 9.64 1.15
C ALA A 197 18.20 11.02 1.02
N TYR A 198 18.05 11.83 2.06
CA TYR A 198 18.72 13.13 2.18
C TYR A 198 19.93 12.97 3.08
N LEU A 199 21.11 12.91 2.48
CA LEU A 199 22.36 12.61 3.15
C LEU A 199 23.33 13.77 3.09
N PRO A 200 23.91 14.21 4.22
CA PRO A 200 25.03 15.14 4.19
C PRO A 200 26.18 14.58 3.34
N LYS A 201 26.86 15.44 2.58
CA LYS A 201 28.03 15.02 1.77
C LYS A 201 29.10 14.28 2.57
N SER A 202 29.33 14.69 3.83
CA SER A 202 30.27 14.00 4.72
C SER A 202 29.85 12.56 5.01
N VAL A 203 28.56 12.31 5.27
CA VAL A 203 28.04 10.98 5.52
C VAL A 203 28.12 10.13 4.25
N TRP A 204 27.65 10.66 3.12
CA TRP A 204 27.74 9.96 1.84
C TRP A 204 29.19 9.60 1.46
N SER A 205 30.15 10.51 1.66
CA SER A 205 31.57 10.26 1.36
C SER A 205 32.18 9.12 2.19
N HIS A 206 31.67 8.88 3.40
CA HIS A 206 32.17 7.80 4.27
C HIS A 206 31.45 6.47 4.01
N MET A 207 30.11 6.49 3.92
CA MET A 207 29.32 5.25 3.91
C MET A 207 28.78 4.85 2.52
N GLY A 208 28.82 5.73 1.52
CA GLY A 208 28.21 5.48 0.23
C GLY A 208 28.74 4.23 -0.47
N GLN A 209 30.08 4.03 -0.45
CA GLN A 209 30.68 2.83 -1.02
C GLN A 209 30.24 1.57 -0.25
N SER A 210 30.23 1.62 1.07
CA SER A 210 29.78 0.50 1.90
C SER A 210 28.31 0.13 1.62
N LEU A 211 27.46 1.13 1.42
CA LEU A 211 26.06 0.89 1.04
C LEU A 211 25.96 0.21 -0.33
N CYS A 212 26.72 0.70 -1.33
CA CYS A 212 26.76 0.07 -2.66
C CYS A 212 27.28 -1.36 -2.60
N ASP A 213 28.31 -1.63 -1.81
CA ASP A 213 28.89 -2.96 -1.64
C ASP A 213 27.90 -3.94 -0.97
N GLU A 214 27.12 -3.49 0.01
CA GLU A 214 26.10 -4.31 0.65
C GLU A 214 24.91 -4.58 -0.30
N ILE A 215 24.51 -3.59 -1.09
CA ILE A 215 23.43 -3.76 -2.10
C ILE A 215 23.86 -4.74 -3.19
N ALA A 216 25.11 -4.67 -3.65
CA ALA A 216 25.64 -5.59 -4.65
C ALA A 216 25.68 -7.06 -4.20
N LYS A 217 25.58 -7.33 -2.89
CA LYS A 217 25.50 -8.68 -2.31
C LYS A 217 24.08 -9.21 -2.20
N ILE A 218 23.07 -8.40 -2.50
CA ILE A 218 21.67 -8.84 -2.41
C ILE A 218 21.42 -9.94 -3.44
N GLU A 219 21.05 -11.11 -2.95
CA GLU A 219 20.64 -12.23 -3.77
C GLU A 219 19.16 -12.08 -4.15
N MET A 220 18.88 -12.33 -5.44
CA MET A 220 17.54 -12.33 -6.02
C MET A 220 17.25 -13.69 -6.63
N GLY A 221 16.00 -14.15 -6.47
CA GLY A 221 15.60 -15.43 -7.02
C GLY A 221 14.18 -15.84 -6.68
N ASP A 222 13.94 -17.15 -6.67
CA ASP A 222 12.63 -17.73 -6.36
C ASP A 222 12.18 -17.40 -4.92
N ALA A 223 10.94 -16.97 -4.76
CA ALA A 223 10.34 -16.64 -3.46
C ALA A 223 10.23 -17.85 -2.50
N ARG A 224 10.36 -19.07 -2.99
CA ARG A 224 10.37 -20.30 -2.18
C ARG A 224 11.74 -20.55 -1.53
N ASP A 225 12.79 -19.93 -2.03
CA ASP A 225 14.12 -19.97 -1.45
C ASP A 225 14.32 -18.75 -0.55
N PHE A 226 14.29 -18.98 0.77
CA PHE A 226 14.40 -17.93 1.77
C PHE A 226 15.81 -17.38 1.95
N SER A 227 16.81 -17.86 1.23
CA SER A 227 18.12 -17.21 1.13
C SER A 227 18.05 -15.94 0.26
N ASN A 228 17.14 -15.87 -0.70
CA ASN A 228 16.91 -14.68 -1.52
C ASN A 228 16.27 -13.57 -0.71
N PHE A 229 16.92 -12.41 -0.66
CA PHE A 229 16.35 -11.22 -0.02
C PHE A 229 15.26 -10.57 -0.89
N MET A 230 15.44 -10.60 -2.21
CA MET A 230 14.53 -10.04 -3.19
C MET A 230 14.08 -11.09 -4.20
N THR A 231 12.90 -10.85 -4.79
CA THR A 231 12.31 -11.68 -5.83
C THR A 231 11.91 -10.81 -7.04
N ALA A 232 11.13 -11.33 -7.98
CA ALA A 232 10.59 -10.57 -9.09
C ALA A 232 9.57 -9.51 -8.62
N VAL A 233 9.43 -8.42 -9.37
CA VAL A 233 8.31 -7.47 -9.21
C VAL A 233 7.01 -8.11 -9.70
N ILE A 234 5.87 -7.49 -9.39
CA ILE A 234 4.55 -8.14 -9.43
C ILE A 234 4.10 -8.59 -10.83
N ASP A 235 4.40 -7.84 -11.88
CA ASP A 235 3.99 -8.13 -13.24
C ASP A 235 4.83 -7.37 -14.29
N GLN A 236 4.61 -7.68 -15.57
CA GLN A 236 5.26 -7.01 -16.70
C GLN A 236 5.06 -5.49 -16.69
N ARG A 237 3.87 -5.02 -16.35
CA ARG A 237 3.58 -3.59 -16.32
C ARG A 237 4.42 -2.85 -15.28
N ALA A 238 4.63 -3.47 -14.11
CA ALA A 238 5.51 -2.93 -13.08
C ALA A 238 6.97 -2.96 -13.56
N PHE A 239 7.39 -4.05 -14.18
CA PHE A 239 8.72 -4.19 -14.74
C PHE A 239 9.01 -3.09 -15.78
N ASP A 240 8.16 -2.92 -16.78
CA ASP A 240 8.32 -1.91 -17.83
C ASP A 240 8.35 -0.48 -17.27
N LYS A 241 7.47 -0.21 -16.28
CA LYS A 241 7.44 1.09 -15.61
C LYS A 241 8.75 1.39 -14.90
N ILE A 242 9.23 0.46 -14.07
CA ILE A 242 10.40 0.66 -13.21
C ILE A 242 11.67 0.76 -14.04
N THR A 243 11.86 -0.15 -15.01
CA THR A 243 13.00 -0.12 -15.93
C THR A 243 13.03 1.17 -16.75
N GLY A 244 11.86 1.67 -17.18
CA GLY A 244 11.75 2.95 -17.85
C GLY A 244 12.25 4.13 -16.99
N TYR A 245 12.00 4.15 -15.68
CA TYR A 245 12.56 5.17 -14.77
C TYR A 245 14.08 5.05 -14.64
N ILE A 246 14.60 3.84 -14.53
CA ILE A 246 16.04 3.59 -14.42
C ILE A 246 16.77 4.05 -15.69
N GLU A 247 16.24 3.73 -16.87
CA GLU A 247 16.83 4.14 -18.15
C GLU A 247 16.80 5.66 -18.35
N ARG A 248 15.74 6.34 -17.94
CA ARG A 248 15.69 7.80 -17.97
C ARG A 248 16.68 8.44 -17.00
N ALA A 249 16.88 7.84 -15.82
CA ALA A 249 17.90 8.30 -14.87
C ALA A 249 19.31 8.11 -15.44
N LYS A 250 19.63 7.00 -16.11
CA LYS A 250 20.90 6.77 -16.80
C LYS A 250 21.16 7.77 -17.92
N ALA A 251 20.11 8.23 -18.58
CA ALA A 251 20.20 9.21 -19.67
C ALA A 251 20.22 10.67 -19.20
N SER A 252 20.04 10.93 -17.90
CA SER A 252 19.94 12.26 -17.32
C SER A 252 21.31 12.82 -16.94
N ASP A 253 21.59 14.07 -17.29
CA ASP A 253 22.83 14.78 -16.91
C ASP A 253 22.89 15.13 -15.39
N THR A 254 21.80 14.96 -14.66
CA THR A 254 21.69 15.31 -13.22
C THR A 254 21.60 14.08 -12.31
N CYS A 255 21.64 12.88 -12.87
CA CYS A 255 21.50 11.64 -12.14
C CYS A 255 22.65 10.70 -12.47
N ASP A 256 23.20 10.04 -11.44
CA ASP A 256 24.21 8.98 -11.56
C ASP A 256 23.63 7.68 -10.97
N VAL A 257 23.56 6.63 -11.77
CA VAL A 257 23.24 5.28 -11.27
C VAL A 257 24.55 4.65 -10.74
N VAL A 258 24.69 4.57 -9.42
CA VAL A 258 25.95 4.18 -8.77
C VAL A 258 26.05 2.70 -8.43
N VAL A 259 24.91 2.00 -8.35
CA VAL A 259 24.83 0.54 -8.20
C VAL A 259 23.53 0.02 -8.82
N GLY A 260 23.52 -1.22 -9.29
CA GLY A 260 22.36 -1.85 -9.92
C GLY A 260 22.06 -1.28 -11.31
N GLY A 261 20.78 -1.15 -11.61
CA GLY A 261 20.29 -0.64 -12.89
C GLY A 261 20.10 -1.71 -13.97
N GLY A 262 20.40 -2.98 -13.66
CA GLY A 262 20.11 -4.12 -14.53
C GLY A 262 18.70 -4.66 -14.31
N SER A 263 18.21 -5.41 -15.30
CA SER A 263 16.93 -6.11 -15.24
C SER A 263 16.92 -7.33 -16.16
N ASP A 264 16.14 -8.35 -15.80
CA ASP A 264 16.01 -9.57 -16.56
C ASP A 264 14.56 -10.07 -16.50
N ASP A 265 13.92 -10.24 -17.65
CA ASP A 265 12.56 -10.76 -17.78
C ASP A 265 12.50 -12.15 -18.46
N SER A 266 13.64 -12.83 -18.63
CA SER A 266 13.73 -14.12 -19.30
C SER A 266 13.06 -15.27 -18.54
N GLU A 267 13.11 -15.26 -17.20
CA GLU A 267 12.48 -16.24 -16.31
C GLU A 267 11.47 -15.60 -15.33
N GLY A 268 11.53 -14.29 -15.17
CA GLY A 268 10.67 -13.51 -14.27
C GLY A 268 11.03 -12.05 -14.33
N TRP A 269 10.22 -11.19 -13.75
CA TRP A 269 10.40 -9.74 -13.81
C TRP A 269 11.39 -9.26 -12.75
N PHE A 270 12.67 -9.60 -12.90
CA PHE A 270 13.72 -9.25 -11.97
C PHE A 270 14.33 -7.89 -12.30
N ILE A 271 14.47 -7.05 -11.27
CA ILE A 271 15.09 -5.73 -11.35
C ILE A 271 16.11 -5.63 -10.23
N GLU A 272 17.36 -5.29 -10.57
CA GLU A 272 18.41 -5.10 -9.59
C GLU A 272 18.10 -3.96 -8.62
N PRO A 273 18.41 -4.12 -7.33
CA PRO A 273 18.32 -3.02 -6.39
C PRO A 273 19.25 -1.89 -6.84
N THR A 274 18.67 -0.71 -7.03
CA THR A 274 19.30 0.40 -7.75
C THR A 274 19.39 1.64 -6.87
N ILE A 275 20.59 2.26 -6.82
CA ILE A 275 20.77 3.60 -6.25
C ILE A 275 21.03 4.61 -7.36
N ILE A 276 20.27 5.67 -7.32
CA ILE A 276 20.45 6.89 -8.11
C ILE A 276 20.94 8.00 -7.20
N VAL A 277 22.04 8.65 -7.52
CA VAL A 277 22.51 9.87 -6.84
C VAL A 277 22.15 11.07 -7.70
N THR A 278 21.60 12.10 -7.11
CA THR A 278 21.26 13.32 -7.84
C THR A 278 21.56 14.58 -7.03
N SER A 279 21.89 15.66 -7.71
CA SER A 279 21.96 17.01 -7.16
C SER A 279 20.73 17.86 -7.46
N ASP A 280 19.77 17.33 -8.21
CA ASP A 280 18.51 17.99 -8.54
C ASP A 280 17.38 17.51 -7.61
N PRO A 281 16.86 18.34 -6.70
CA PRO A 281 15.76 17.97 -5.83
C PRO A 281 14.44 17.72 -6.57
N LYS A 282 14.37 18.05 -7.85
CA LYS A 282 13.22 17.86 -8.72
C LYS A 282 13.44 16.76 -9.77
N ALA A 283 14.52 16.00 -9.67
CA ALA A 283 14.73 14.85 -10.52
C ALA A 283 13.49 13.92 -10.48
N GLU A 284 13.15 13.31 -11.60
CA GLU A 284 11.95 12.47 -11.73
C GLU A 284 11.90 11.40 -10.62
N SER A 285 13.03 10.76 -10.34
CA SER A 285 13.16 9.75 -9.28
C SER A 285 13.02 10.29 -7.86
N MET A 286 13.14 11.61 -7.65
CA MET A 286 12.86 12.28 -6.37
C MET A 286 11.39 12.62 -6.18
N VAL A 287 10.65 12.81 -7.26
CA VAL A 287 9.26 13.32 -7.22
C VAL A 287 8.24 12.23 -7.47
N GLU A 288 8.49 11.36 -8.46
CA GLU A 288 7.53 10.35 -8.89
C GLU A 288 7.64 9.05 -8.07
N GLU A 289 6.50 8.44 -7.78
CA GLU A 289 6.45 7.13 -7.14
C GLU A 289 6.77 6.02 -8.15
N ILE A 290 7.95 5.45 -8.04
CA ILE A 290 8.42 4.36 -8.93
C ILE A 290 7.75 3.04 -8.56
N PHE A 291 7.62 2.74 -7.28
CA PHE A 291 7.07 1.50 -6.70
C PHE A 291 7.90 0.27 -7.07
N GLY A 292 9.19 0.39 -6.95
CA GLY A 292 10.19 -0.62 -7.31
C GLY A 292 11.48 -0.47 -6.51
N PRO A 293 12.48 -1.33 -6.74
CA PRO A 293 13.71 -1.37 -5.97
C PRO A 293 14.68 -0.24 -6.37
N VAL A 294 14.26 1.00 -6.18
CA VAL A 294 15.01 2.21 -6.55
C VAL A 294 15.04 3.18 -5.39
N LEU A 295 16.25 3.47 -4.91
CA LEU A 295 16.53 4.51 -3.91
C LEU A 295 17.21 5.68 -4.59
N THR A 296 16.71 6.90 -4.37
CA THR A 296 17.36 8.13 -4.84
C THR A 296 18.00 8.86 -3.67
N VAL A 297 19.29 9.12 -3.76
CA VAL A 297 20.10 9.86 -2.77
C VAL A 297 20.33 11.28 -3.26
N PHE A 298 20.06 12.24 -2.36
CA PHE A 298 20.26 13.68 -2.58
C PHE A 298 21.20 14.26 -1.52
#